data_b5981af513dfa55b8f97d9c4796a8f85
#
_entry.id   b5981af513dfa55b8f97d9c4796a8f85
#
_cell.length_a   1.000
_cell.length_b   1.000
_cell.length_c   1.000
_cell.angle_alpha   90.00
_cell.angle_beta   90.00
_cell.angle_gamma   90.00
#
_symmetry.space_group_name_H-M   'P 1'
#
loop_
_entity.id
_entity.type
_entity.pdbx_description
1 polymer ?
#
loop_
_entity_poly.entity_id
_entity_poly.type
_entity_poly.pdbx_seq_one_letter_code
_entity_poly.pdbx_strand_id
1 'polypeptide(L)'
;MKPEDKIYKAYFESKKLSLYFNEIKELSKLSDSSLANTLNKLVKSNTLTQEKTKSNTFYKIKDKKLFTLKFSEIAMQEFNNLNLGVKVPLKNFFNNIPKEIYTIVLFGSASRKGEQKGSDIDLLIVTDKKIDLTPNKKEAEITSKHPISLFQATIDQFLKNKDDVIIQARKTGFPIYKEQNFYEAILDGY
;
A
#
# COMPACT_ATOMS: atom_id res chain seq x y z
N MET A 1 -0.57 -10.73 16.90
CA MET A 1 0.37 -10.43 15.78
C MET A 1 1.79 -10.74 16.26
N LYS A 2 2.56 -11.52 15.50
CA LYS A 2 3.96 -11.83 15.83
C LYS A 2 4.83 -10.57 15.79
N PRO A 3 5.96 -10.51 16.56
CA PRO A 3 6.86 -9.34 16.53
C PRO A 3 7.37 -8.98 15.12
N GLU A 4 7.68 -9.97 14.29
CA GLU A 4 8.10 -9.76 12.90
C GLU A 4 7.02 -9.07 12.07
N ASP A 5 5.75 -9.50 12.19
CA ASP A 5 4.63 -8.90 11.45
C ASP A 5 4.41 -7.43 11.84
N LYS A 6 4.68 -7.08 13.11
CA LYS A 6 4.63 -5.68 13.56
C LYS A 6 5.72 -4.83 12.90
N ILE A 7 6.90 -5.42 12.66
CA ILE A 7 7.98 -4.73 11.94
C ILE A 7 7.60 -4.55 10.47
N TYR A 8 7.09 -5.59 9.78
CA TYR A 8 6.61 -5.43 8.39
C TYR A 8 5.54 -4.35 8.30
N LYS A 9 4.61 -4.31 9.26
CA LYS A 9 3.57 -3.28 9.33
C LYS A 9 4.17 -1.88 9.53
N ALA A 10 5.22 -1.72 10.33
CA ALA A 10 5.91 -0.44 10.51
C ALA A 10 6.49 0.10 9.17
N TYR A 11 7.10 -0.74 8.35
CA TYR A 11 7.57 -0.35 7.01
C TYR A 11 6.40 -0.04 6.07
N PHE A 12 5.33 -0.83 6.12
CA PHE A 12 4.12 -0.60 5.34
C PHE A 12 3.49 0.77 5.66
N GLU A 13 3.35 1.12 6.93
CA GLU A 13 2.75 2.38 7.39
C GLU A 13 3.65 3.58 7.09
N SER A 14 4.96 3.45 7.31
CA SER A 14 5.91 4.54 7.07
C SER A 14 6.11 4.87 5.59
N LYS A 15 5.83 3.92 4.68
CA LYS A 15 6.13 4.02 3.24
C LYS A 15 7.61 4.28 2.95
N LYS A 16 8.52 3.93 3.87
CA LYS A 16 9.96 4.09 3.75
C LYS A 16 10.65 2.75 3.55
N LEU A 17 11.77 2.73 2.82
CA LEU A 17 12.60 1.52 2.63
C LEU A 17 13.65 1.33 3.71
N SER A 18 13.90 2.37 4.48
CA SER A 18 14.87 2.38 5.57
C SER A 18 14.30 3.13 6.77
N LEU A 19 14.35 2.50 7.93
CA LEU A 19 13.90 3.08 9.19
C LEU A 19 15.00 2.93 10.23
N TYR A 20 15.12 3.88 11.16
CA TYR A 20 15.99 3.72 12.31
C TYR A 20 15.26 3.11 13.50
N PHE A 21 16.00 2.61 14.48
CA PHE A 21 15.50 1.83 15.61
C PHE A 21 14.27 2.46 16.30
N ASN A 22 14.36 3.78 16.62
CA ASN A 22 13.26 4.46 17.34
C ASN A 22 11.99 4.64 16.49
N GLU A 23 12.12 4.86 15.16
CA GLU A 23 10.95 4.89 14.27
C GLU A 23 10.25 3.52 14.27
N ILE A 24 11.02 2.42 14.14
CA ILE A 24 10.43 1.08 14.17
C ILE A 24 9.78 0.81 15.52
N LYS A 25 10.42 1.22 16.62
CA LYS A 25 9.86 1.09 17.98
C LYS A 25 8.52 1.80 18.10
N GLU A 26 8.47 3.05 17.66
CA GLU A 26 7.26 3.87 17.72
C GLU A 26 6.11 3.26 16.91
N LEU A 27 6.37 2.81 15.70
CA LEU A 27 5.35 2.24 14.81
C LEU A 27 4.94 0.83 15.24
N SER A 28 5.90 -0.03 15.61
CA SER A 28 5.63 -1.43 15.97
C SER A 28 5.05 -1.61 17.37
N LYS A 29 5.23 -0.62 18.27
CA LYS A 29 4.87 -0.69 19.70
C LYS A 29 5.50 -1.90 20.40
N LEU A 30 6.69 -2.33 19.98
CA LEU A 30 7.45 -3.39 20.64
C LEU A 30 8.29 -2.81 21.78
N SER A 31 8.56 -3.63 22.81
CA SER A 31 9.57 -3.29 23.83
C SER A 31 10.97 -3.32 23.21
N ASP A 32 11.93 -2.59 23.80
CA ASP A 32 13.29 -2.50 23.28
C ASP A 32 13.96 -3.87 23.12
N SER A 33 13.80 -4.76 24.09
CA SER A 33 14.34 -6.11 24.03
C SER A 33 13.70 -6.97 22.94
N SER A 34 12.36 -6.92 22.80
CA SER A 34 11.67 -7.65 21.75
C SER A 34 12.03 -7.12 20.36
N LEU A 35 12.11 -5.78 20.20
CA LEU A 35 12.50 -5.15 18.96
C LEU A 35 13.93 -5.51 18.56
N ALA A 36 14.89 -5.35 19.49
CA ALA A 36 16.29 -5.66 19.21
C ALA A 36 16.50 -7.14 18.81
N ASN A 37 15.86 -8.07 19.54
CA ASN A 37 15.94 -9.49 19.22
C ASN A 37 15.33 -9.80 17.84
N THR A 38 14.19 -9.19 17.51
CA THR A 38 13.52 -9.42 16.23
C THR A 38 14.30 -8.82 15.08
N LEU A 39 14.81 -7.59 15.21
CA LEU A 39 15.68 -6.96 14.19
C LEU A 39 16.95 -7.76 13.94
N ASN A 40 17.62 -8.23 15.01
CA ASN A 40 18.79 -9.09 14.88
C ASN A 40 18.48 -10.38 14.11
N LYS A 41 17.32 -10.99 14.35
CA LYS A 41 16.86 -12.16 13.59
C LYS A 41 16.65 -11.84 12.12
N LEU A 42 15.95 -10.72 11.80
CA LEU A 42 15.71 -10.30 10.42
C LEU A 42 16.98 -9.93 9.67
N VAL A 43 17.98 -9.38 10.36
CA VAL A 43 19.31 -9.13 9.77
C VAL A 43 20.05 -10.43 9.50
N LYS A 44 20.06 -11.37 10.45
CA LYS A 44 20.70 -12.69 10.30
C LYS A 44 20.07 -13.52 9.16
N SER A 45 18.75 -13.41 8.95
CA SER A 45 18.04 -14.07 7.84
C SER A 45 18.16 -13.33 6.50
N ASN A 46 18.96 -12.26 6.41
CA ASN A 46 19.09 -11.42 5.23
C ASN A 46 17.77 -10.74 4.77
N THR A 47 16.76 -10.64 5.62
CA THR A 47 15.52 -9.92 5.36
C THR A 47 15.72 -8.40 5.38
N LEU A 48 16.54 -7.94 6.33
CA LEU A 48 16.99 -6.55 6.47
C LEU A 48 18.51 -6.45 6.39
N THR A 49 19.02 -5.28 6.00
CA THR A 49 20.42 -4.89 6.26
C THR A 49 20.46 -3.89 7.39
N GLN A 50 21.58 -3.87 8.12
CA GLN A 50 21.83 -2.92 9.20
C GLN A 50 22.97 -1.99 8.81
N GLU A 51 22.76 -0.68 8.95
CA GLU A 51 23.76 0.35 8.74
C GLU A 51 23.86 1.23 9.98
N LYS A 52 25.07 1.34 10.55
CA LYS A 52 25.33 2.17 11.73
C LYS A 52 25.92 3.50 11.32
N THR A 53 25.34 4.58 11.82
CA THR A 53 25.91 5.92 11.77
C THR A 53 26.39 6.32 13.18
N LYS A 54 26.98 7.52 13.31
CA LYS A 54 27.43 8.02 14.63
C LYS A 54 26.31 8.11 15.67
N SER A 55 25.06 8.39 15.24
CA SER A 55 23.93 8.64 16.14
C SER A 55 22.80 7.62 16.04
N ASN A 56 22.69 6.89 14.93
CA ASN A 56 21.55 6.00 14.67
C ASN A 56 21.98 4.69 14.02
N THR A 57 21.15 3.67 14.21
CA THR A 57 21.23 2.41 13.47
C THR A 57 20.02 2.33 12.57
N PHE A 58 20.26 2.27 11.26
CA PHE A 58 19.23 2.13 10.23
C PHE A 58 19.09 0.67 9.83
N TYR A 59 17.87 0.29 9.52
CA TYR A 59 17.51 -1.02 9.00
C TYR A 59 16.84 -0.83 7.64
N LYS A 60 17.43 -1.39 6.59
CA LYS A 60 16.95 -1.24 5.21
C LYS A 60 16.43 -2.57 4.70
N ILE A 61 15.33 -2.52 3.96
CA ILE A 61 14.76 -3.68 3.26
C ILE A 61 15.81 -4.29 2.33
N LYS A 62 16.11 -5.58 2.50
CA LYS A 62 17.01 -6.35 1.64
C LYS A 62 16.23 -7.37 0.81
N ASP A 63 15.39 -8.17 1.44
CA ASP A 63 14.55 -9.14 0.74
C ASP A 63 13.26 -8.47 0.22
N LYS A 64 13.38 -7.83 -0.96
CA LYS A 64 12.27 -7.13 -1.60
C LYS A 64 11.10 -8.06 -1.91
N LYS A 65 11.37 -9.31 -2.31
CA LYS A 65 10.31 -10.31 -2.62
C LYS A 65 9.47 -10.64 -1.39
N LEU A 66 10.13 -10.90 -0.26
CA LEU A 66 9.42 -11.14 1.00
C LEU A 66 8.60 -9.92 1.42
N PHE A 67 9.17 -8.71 1.30
CA PHE A 67 8.44 -7.48 1.63
C PHE A 67 7.26 -7.24 0.68
N THR A 68 7.38 -7.53 -0.62
CA THR A 68 6.25 -7.50 -1.56
C THR A 68 5.10 -8.39 -1.08
N LEU A 69 5.39 -9.64 -0.72
CA LEU A 69 4.37 -10.58 -0.21
C LEU A 69 3.74 -10.06 1.09
N LYS A 70 4.56 -9.62 2.05
CA LYS A 70 4.07 -9.12 3.35
C LYS A 70 3.24 -7.86 3.21
N PHE A 71 3.65 -6.93 2.36
CA PHE A 71 2.89 -5.72 2.09
C PHE A 71 1.56 -6.02 1.37
N SER A 72 1.56 -6.99 0.45
CA SER A 72 0.32 -7.45 -0.21
C SER A 72 -0.66 -8.07 0.81
N GLU A 73 -0.17 -8.92 1.72
CA GLU A 73 -0.99 -9.48 2.81
C GLU A 73 -1.60 -8.37 3.69
N ILE A 74 -0.80 -7.34 4.05
CA ILE A 74 -1.27 -6.21 4.85
C ILE A 74 -2.29 -5.38 4.07
N ALA A 75 -2.05 -5.09 2.79
CA ALA A 75 -2.99 -4.35 1.94
C ALA A 75 -4.34 -5.06 1.82
N MET A 76 -4.35 -6.39 1.64
CA MET A 76 -5.57 -7.20 1.66
C MET A 76 -6.31 -7.11 3.01
N GLN A 77 -5.58 -7.09 4.13
CA GLN A 77 -6.18 -6.90 5.46
C GLN A 77 -6.77 -5.50 5.59
N GLU A 78 -6.07 -4.44 5.15
CA GLU A 78 -6.59 -3.07 5.17
C GLU A 78 -7.85 -2.94 4.30
N PHE A 79 -7.90 -3.56 3.10
CA PHE A 79 -9.11 -3.62 2.28
C PHE A 79 -10.27 -4.31 3.01
N ASN A 80 -10.01 -5.45 3.66
CA ASN A 80 -11.04 -6.16 4.41
C ASN A 80 -11.57 -5.38 5.62
N ASN A 81 -10.74 -4.48 6.16
CA ASN A 81 -11.07 -3.62 7.31
C ASN A 81 -11.69 -2.27 6.92
N LEU A 82 -11.90 -1.98 5.63
CA LEU A 82 -12.61 -0.78 5.16
C LEU A 82 -14.04 -0.75 5.67
N ASN A 83 -14.58 0.46 5.81
CA ASN A 83 -15.99 0.66 6.10
C ASN A 83 -16.85 0.01 5.01
N LEU A 84 -18.01 -0.55 5.37
CA LEU A 84 -18.88 -1.26 4.43
C LEU A 84 -19.33 -0.36 3.27
N GLY A 85 -19.54 0.95 3.53
CA GLY A 85 -19.91 1.95 2.51
C GLY A 85 -18.84 2.16 1.42
N VAL A 86 -17.61 1.77 1.66
CA VAL A 86 -16.50 1.78 0.68
C VAL A 86 -16.24 0.38 0.15
N LYS A 87 -16.17 -0.61 1.04
CA LYS A 87 -15.80 -1.98 0.66
C LYS A 87 -16.80 -2.65 -0.27
N VAL A 88 -18.11 -2.50 -0.04
CA VAL A 88 -19.15 -3.13 -0.87
C VAL A 88 -19.14 -2.56 -2.29
N PRO A 89 -19.17 -1.24 -2.50
CA PRO A 89 -19.03 -0.67 -3.84
C PRO A 89 -17.77 -1.11 -4.56
N LEU A 90 -16.62 -1.16 -3.87
CA LEU A 90 -15.37 -1.61 -4.49
C LEU A 90 -15.41 -3.08 -4.91
N LYS A 91 -16.07 -3.95 -4.15
CA LYS A 91 -16.28 -5.34 -4.58
C LYS A 91 -17.11 -5.42 -5.85
N ASN A 92 -18.17 -4.61 -5.99
CA ASN A 92 -18.96 -4.53 -7.21
C ASN A 92 -18.15 -3.96 -8.37
N PHE A 93 -17.30 -2.95 -8.11
CA PHE A 93 -16.38 -2.39 -9.12
C PHE A 93 -15.46 -3.45 -9.73
N PHE A 94 -15.09 -4.49 -8.96
CA PHE A 94 -14.22 -5.57 -9.45
C PHE A 94 -14.94 -6.61 -10.31
N ASN A 95 -16.26 -6.57 -10.42
CA ASN A 95 -16.99 -7.44 -11.32
C ASN A 95 -16.54 -7.19 -12.77
N ASN A 96 -16.09 -8.26 -13.45
CA ASN A 96 -15.66 -8.19 -14.84
C ASN A 96 -14.53 -7.17 -15.13
N ILE A 97 -13.65 -6.93 -14.14
CA ILE A 97 -12.54 -5.98 -14.32
C ILE A 97 -11.55 -6.50 -15.38
N PRO A 98 -11.07 -5.65 -16.31
CA PRO A 98 -10.13 -6.06 -17.35
C PRO A 98 -8.81 -6.56 -16.78
N LYS A 99 -8.31 -7.69 -17.34
CA LYS A 99 -7.06 -8.32 -16.89
C LYS A 99 -5.81 -7.49 -17.22
N GLU A 100 -5.92 -6.56 -18.15
CA GLU A 100 -4.86 -5.66 -18.61
C GLU A 100 -4.49 -4.60 -17.58
N ILE A 101 -5.33 -4.37 -16.58
CA ILE A 101 -5.00 -3.46 -15.49
C ILE A 101 -3.80 -4.01 -14.72
N TYR A 102 -2.76 -3.20 -14.59
CA TYR A 102 -1.53 -3.53 -13.88
C TYR A 102 -1.75 -3.55 -12.37
N THR A 103 -2.36 -2.50 -11.81
CA THR A 103 -2.79 -2.43 -10.40
C THR A 103 -3.86 -1.34 -10.22
N ILE A 104 -4.64 -1.42 -9.13
CA ILE A 104 -5.55 -0.35 -8.71
C ILE A 104 -5.20 0.04 -7.28
N VAL A 105 -5.05 1.34 -7.04
CA VAL A 105 -4.72 1.90 -5.73
C VAL A 105 -5.92 2.69 -5.20
N LEU A 106 -6.38 2.36 -4.01
CA LEU A 106 -7.32 3.17 -3.25
C LEU A 106 -6.52 4.23 -2.48
N PHE A 107 -6.88 5.50 -2.62
CA PHE A 107 -6.21 6.60 -1.91
C PHE A 107 -7.20 7.63 -1.38
N GLY A 108 -6.73 8.78 -0.92
CA GLY A 108 -7.62 9.81 -0.38
C GLY A 108 -8.17 9.46 1.02
N SER A 109 -9.34 10.02 1.34
CA SER A 109 -9.98 9.85 2.65
C SER A 109 -10.46 8.42 2.88
N ALA A 110 -11.01 7.77 1.85
CA ALA A 110 -11.55 6.41 1.92
C ALA A 110 -10.48 5.37 2.29
N SER A 111 -9.22 5.54 1.84
CA SER A 111 -8.11 4.63 2.20
C SER A 111 -7.75 4.66 3.68
N ARG A 112 -8.11 5.73 4.39
CA ARG A 112 -7.82 5.96 5.81
C ARG A 112 -9.05 5.83 6.70
N LYS A 113 -10.18 5.36 6.17
CA LYS A 113 -11.49 5.28 6.85
C LYS A 113 -11.97 6.66 7.36
N GLY A 114 -11.56 7.70 6.69
CA GLY A 114 -11.86 9.09 7.01
C GLY A 114 -12.86 9.72 6.05
N GLU A 115 -13.61 8.89 5.30
CA GLU A 115 -14.64 9.38 4.40
C GLU A 115 -15.78 10.06 5.16
N GLN A 116 -16.16 11.24 4.69
CA GLN A 116 -17.30 12.02 5.20
C GLN A 116 -18.40 12.07 4.14
N LYS A 117 -19.58 12.55 4.52
CA LYS A 117 -20.65 12.78 3.57
C LYS A 117 -20.19 13.72 2.45
N GLY A 118 -20.23 13.24 1.20
CA GLY A 118 -19.76 13.98 0.03
C GLY A 118 -18.29 13.76 -0.34
N SER A 119 -17.54 12.94 0.42
CA SER A 119 -16.21 12.49 -0.01
C SER A 119 -16.32 11.49 -1.15
N ASP A 120 -15.36 11.53 -2.07
CA ASP A 120 -15.23 10.55 -3.14
C ASP A 120 -14.43 9.31 -2.68
N ILE A 121 -14.63 8.20 -3.38
CA ILE A 121 -13.76 7.04 -3.34
C ILE A 121 -12.76 7.20 -4.50
N ASP A 122 -11.52 7.57 -4.18
CA ASP A 122 -10.48 7.88 -5.16
C ASP A 122 -9.71 6.62 -5.56
N LEU A 123 -9.70 6.29 -6.85
CA LEU A 123 -9.00 5.14 -7.42
C LEU A 123 -7.99 5.58 -8.47
N LEU A 124 -6.73 5.18 -8.30
CA LEU A 124 -5.72 5.27 -9.34
C LEU A 124 -5.65 3.93 -10.08
N ILE A 125 -5.95 3.95 -11.36
CA ILE A 125 -5.93 2.80 -12.27
C ILE A 125 -4.62 2.86 -13.05
N VAL A 126 -3.72 1.90 -12.84
CA VAL A 126 -2.46 1.81 -13.58
C VAL A 126 -2.60 0.79 -14.71
N THR A 127 -2.44 1.24 -15.95
CA THR A 127 -2.59 0.40 -17.15
C THR A 127 -1.98 1.08 -18.37
N ASP A 128 -1.34 0.33 -19.25
CA ASP A 128 -0.80 0.88 -20.52
C ASP A 128 -1.83 0.95 -21.64
N LYS A 129 -3.01 0.38 -21.42
CA LYS A 129 -4.11 0.43 -22.37
C LYS A 129 -5.16 1.43 -21.92
N LYS A 130 -5.74 2.15 -22.88
CA LYS A 130 -6.95 2.94 -22.58
C LYS A 130 -8.11 1.98 -22.33
N ILE A 131 -8.62 1.99 -21.10
CA ILE A 131 -9.71 1.11 -20.64
C ILE A 131 -10.90 1.97 -20.25
N ASP A 132 -12.09 1.62 -20.74
CA ASP A 132 -13.32 2.22 -20.28
C ASP A 132 -13.85 1.44 -19.06
N LEU A 133 -13.81 2.07 -17.90
CA LEU A 133 -14.32 1.54 -16.64
C LEU A 133 -15.67 2.17 -16.23
N THR A 134 -16.31 2.90 -17.15
CA THR A 134 -17.63 3.49 -16.89
C THR A 134 -18.67 2.46 -16.46
N PRO A 135 -18.75 1.26 -17.05
CA PRO A 135 -19.69 0.22 -16.61
C PRO A 135 -19.41 -0.21 -15.16
N ASN A 136 -18.15 -0.49 -14.83
CA ASN A 136 -17.75 -0.90 -13.47
C ASN A 136 -18.04 0.19 -12.44
N LYS A 137 -17.75 1.46 -12.78
CA LYS A 137 -18.07 2.61 -11.94
C LYS A 137 -19.58 2.70 -11.67
N LYS A 138 -20.42 2.63 -12.71
CA LYS A 138 -21.88 2.68 -12.56
C LYS A 138 -22.40 1.56 -11.68
N GLU A 139 -21.94 0.31 -11.87
CA GLU A 139 -22.33 -0.83 -11.05
C GLU A 139 -21.96 -0.62 -9.57
N ALA A 140 -20.76 -0.13 -9.30
CA ALA A 140 -20.32 0.17 -7.95
C ALA A 140 -21.13 1.31 -7.30
N GLU A 141 -21.44 2.37 -8.05
CA GLU A 141 -22.20 3.53 -7.56
C GLU A 141 -23.64 3.21 -7.20
N ILE A 142 -24.24 2.12 -7.72
CA ILE A 142 -25.59 1.65 -7.32
C ILE A 142 -25.64 1.37 -5.80
N THR A 143 -24.55 0.86 -5.22
CA THR A 143 -24.49 0.50 -3.81
C THR A 143 -23.68 1.50 -2.97
N SER A 144 -23.11 2.52 -3.60
CA SER A 144 -22.27 3.53 -2.95
C SER A 144 -23.09 4.75 -2.53
N LYS A 145 -22.75 5.27 -1.34
CA LYS A 145 -23.17 6.61 -0.89
C LYS A 145 -22.15 7.69 -1.28
N HIS A 146 -21.04 7.28 -1.87
CA HIS A 146 -19.91 8.12 -2.25
C HIS A 146 -19.68 8.01 -3.76
N PRO A 147 -19.47 9.11 -4.48
CA PRO A 147 -19.04 9.06 -5.86
C PRO A 147 -17.70 8.31 -5.99
N ILE A 148 -17.46 7.70 -7.14
CA ILE A 148 -16.17 7.05 -7.42
C ILE A 148 -15.41 7.90 -8.42
N SER A 149 -14.25 8.38 -8.04
CA SER A 149 -13.31 9.13 -8.87
C SER A 149 -12.23 8.22 -9.43
N LEU A 150 -12.13 8.15 -10.77
CA LEU A 150 -11.17 7.30 -11.48
C LEU A 150 -10.08 8.16 -12.11
N PHE A 151 -8.82 7.88 -11.73
CA PHE A 151 -7.63 8.47 -12.33
C PHE A 151 -6.87 7.36 -13.06
N GLN A 152 -6.55 7.56 -14.35
CA GLN A 152 -5.78 6.59 -15.12
C GLN A 152 -4.37 7.08 -15.36
N ALA A 153 -3.39 6.19 -15.18
CA ALA A 153 -1.99 6.43 -15.47
C ALA A 153 -1.37 5.22 -16.18
N THR A 154 -0.38 5.46 -17.03
CA THR A 154 0.44 4.38 -17.58
C THR A 154 1.41 3.83 -16.53
N ILE A 155 1.94 2.62 -16.77
CA ILE A 155 2.97 2.03 -15.89
C ILE A 155 4.19 2.96 -15.84
N ASP A 156 4.61 3.52 -16.96
CA ASP A 156 5.73 4.46 -17.03
C ASP A 156 5.50 5.74 -16.19
N GLN A 157 4.30 6.33 -16.27
CA GLN A 157 3.93 7.48 -15.43
C GLN A 157 3.94 7.11 -13.95
N PHE A 158 3.40 5.95 -13.61
CA PHE A 158 3.38 5.45 -12.24
C PHE A 158 4.80 5.23 -11.69
N LEU A 159 5.71 4.66 -12.48
CA LEU A 159 7.10 4.44 -12.08
C LEU A 159 7.87 5.77 -11.94
N LYS A 160 7.68 6.72 -12.86
CA LYS A 160 8.33 8.05 -12.82
C LYS A 160 7.90 8.90 -11.63
N ASN A 161 6.70 8.66 -11.07
CA ASN A 161 6.20 9.30 -9.84
C ASN A 161 6.34 10.84 -9.83
N LYS A 162 5.96 11.50 -10.94
CA LYS A 162 6.07 12.97 -11.09
C LYS A 162 4.73 13.69 -11.06
N ASP A 163 3.64 12.95 -11.23
CA ASP A 163 2.27 13.47 -11.20
C ASP A 163 1.77 13.53 -9.75
N ASP A 164 1.09 14.62 -9.37
CA ASP A 164 0.64 14.85 -7.99
C ASP A 164 -0.35 13.78 -7.51
N VAL A 165 -1.24 13.30 -8.39
CA VAL A 165 -2.21 12.24 -8.06
C VAL A 165 -1.47 10.93 -7.78
N ILE A 166 -0.47 10.60 -8.62
CA ILE A 166 0.35 9.40 -8.43
C ILE A 166 1.15 9.50 -7.13
N ILE A 167 1.79 10.65 -6.88
CA ILE A 167 2.53 10.90 -5.64
C ILE A 167 1.63 10.71 -4.43
N GLN A 168 0.43 11.30 -4.46
CA GLN A 168 -0.54 11.18 -3.38
C GLN A 168 -1.00 9.72 -3.19
N ALA A 169 -1.35 9.03 -4.28
CA ALA A 169 -1.78 7.64 -4.22
C ALA A 169 -0.69 6.71 -3.64
N ARG A 170 0.57 6.88 -4.05
CA ARG A 170 1.70 6.12 -3.51
C ARG A 170 1.98 6.41 -2.03
N LYS A 171 1.83 7.67 -1.63
CA LYS A 171 2.14 8.14 -0.27
C LYS A 171 1.04 7.79 0.74
N THR A 172 -0.23 7.93 0.37
CA THR A 172 -1.35 7.82 1.30
C THR A 172 -2.24 6.61 1.07
N GLY A 173 -2.14 5.97 -0.10
CA GLY A 173 -2.97 4.87 -0.51
C GLY A 173 -2.35 3.49 -0.27
N PHE A 174 -3.10 2.50 -0.69
CA PHE A 174 -2.65 1.11 -0.78
C PHE A 174 -3.34 0.40 -1.95
N PRO A 175 -2.69 -0.60 -2.58
CA PRO A 175 -3.28 -1.33 -3.70
C PRO A 175 -4.41 -2.23 -3.21
N ILE A 176 -5.46 -2.32 -4.05
CA ILE A 176 -6.66 -3.13 -3.81
C ILE A 176 -6.93 -4.13 -4.94
N TYR A 177 -6.07 -4.15 -5.96
CA TYR A 177 -6.09 -5.10 -7.06
C TYR A 177 -4.67 -5.31 -7.58
N LYS A 178 -4.25 -6.58 -7.73
CA LYS A 178 -2.88 -6.99 -8.08
C LYS A 178 -1.82 -6.29 -7.22
N GLU A 179 -1.96 -6.45 -5.93
CA GLU A 179 -1.17 -5.78 -4.89
C GLU A 179 0.33 -6.03 -5.07
N GLN A 180 0.71 -7.24 -5.50
CA GLN A 180 2.11 -7.59 -5.73
C GLN A 180 2.75 -6.70 -6.80
N ASN A 181 2.05 -6.45 -7.92
CA ASN A 181 2.56 -5.58 -8.99
C ASN A 181 2.90 -4.18 -8.45
N PHE A 182 2.04 -3.63 -7.60
CA PHE A 182 2.27 -2.33 -6.97
C PHE A 182 3.55 -2.34 -6.11
N TYR A 183 3.69 -3.35 -5.24
CA TYR A 183 4.83 -3.39 -4.32
C TYR A 183 6.14 -3.77 -5.01
N GLU A 184 6.12 -4.62 -6.03
CA GLU A 184 7.28 -4.86 -6.90
C GLU A 184 7.74 -3.56 -7.55
N ALA A 185 6.81 -2.81 -8.17
CA ALA A 185 7.13 -1.53 -8.80
C ALA A 185 7.72 -0.51 -7.82
N ILE A 186 7.21 -0.44 -6.58
CA ILE A 186 7.72 0.48 -5.57
C ILE A 186 9.07 0.04 -5.00
N LEU A 187 9.22 -1.25 -4.70
CA LEU A 187 10.43 -1.77 -4.06
C LEU A 187 11.60 -1.92 -5.05
N ASP A 188 11.34 -2.17 -6.33
CA ASP A 188 12.37 -2.33 -7.36
C ASP A 188 12.75 -1.01 -8.02
N GLY A 189 11.87 -0.03 -8.00
CA GLY A 189 12.09 1.30 -8.58
C GLY A 189 12.95 2.24 -7.73
N TYR A 190 13.56 1.74 -6.65
CA TYR A 190 14.46 2.50 -5.77
C TYR A 190 15.87 1.92 -5.78
#